data_42484e421c33bf8674892ca4d005d245
#
_entry.id   42484e421c33bf8674892ca4d005d245
#
_cell.length_a   1.000
_cell.length_b   1.000
_cell.length_c   1.000
_cell.angle_alpha   90.00
_cell.angle_beta   90.00
_cell.angle_gamma   90.00
#
_symmetry.space_group_name_H-M   'P 1'
#
loop_
_entity.id
_entity.type
_entity.pdbx_description
1 polymer ?
#
loop_
_entity_poly.entity_id
_entity_poly.type
_entity_poly.pdbx_seq_one_letter_code
_entity_poly.pdbx_strand_id
1 'polypeptide(L)'
;MDLMNNLLLGFQTALTFQNLLYCFFGVTVGTLIGVLPGMGPVATVAMLLPITYALDPASALIMLAGIYYGAQYGGSTTAILVNIPGDASAVVTCLDGHKMAKRGRAGAALGIAALGSFFAGCVATLLIAAFAPPLTAIAFQFGPAEYFSLMVLGLIGAVVLATGSLLKAVCMIITGLLLGLVGTDINSGAMRYTFGFDELQEGLDFVAISMGIYGFAEIMANLEINEKRTLVPGKVGSVLPSWADIKACAAPIVRGTALGSILGVLPGGGALLSSFASYTVEKKMAGEKADPKFGDGNIRGVAGPESANNAGAQTSFIPMLTLGIPSNAVMALLIGAMMIHDIVPGPQVMTTNPALFWGLIVSMWIGNLILIVLNLPMIGVWVQLLKVPYRWLFPAILVFCCIGVYSINNNIWDVWVTVFFGLVGYVFRKLDCEAAPLILGFILGPMMEENLRRALLISRGDPTVFFTSPISCGLLLAAALMVAAVAAPAIRKGREVAFKED
;
A
#
# COMPACT_ATOMS: atom_id res chain seq x y z
N MET A 1 -18.37 -14.70 -18.45
CA MET A 1 -17.62 -15.97 -18.20
C MET A 1 -17.92 -16.41 -16.79
N ASP A 2 -18.02 -17.71 -16.56
CA ASP A 2 -18.21 -18.27 -15.22
C ASP A 2 -16.94 -18.04 -14.39
N LEU A 3 -17.07 -17.86 -13.08
CA LEU A 3 -15.96 -17.60 -12.15
C LEU A 3 -14.85 -18.68 -12.29
N MET A 4 -15.24 -19.92 -12.51
CA MET A 4 -14.31 -21.03 -12.69
C MET A 4 -13.43 -20.86 -13.94
N ASN A 5 -14.03 -20.44 -15.07
CA ASN A 5 -13.29 -20.19 -16.30
C ASN A 5 -12.33 -18.98 -16.17
N ASN A 6 -12.74 -17.97 -15.43
CA ASN A 6 -11.92 -16.81 -15.12
C ASN A 6 -10.72 -17.18 -14.23
N LEU A 7 -10.94 -17.98 -13.20
CA LEU A 7 -9.84 -18.49 -12.35
C LEU A 7 -8.90 -19.39 -13.16
N LEU A 8 -9.42 -20.23 -14.06
CA LEU A 8 -8.58 -21.05 -14.92
C LEU A 8 -7.68 -20.18 -15.82
N LEU A 9 -8.24 -19.12 -16.42
CA LEU A 9 -7.46 -18.14 -17.17
C LEU A 9 -6.38 -17.49 -16.29
N GLY A 10 -6.73 -17.12 -15.06
CA GLY A 10 -5.79 -16.58 -14.07
C GLY A 10 -4.65 -17.55 -13.78
N PHE A 11 -4.95 -18.83 -13.56
CA PHE A 11 -3.91 -19.86 -13.36
C PHE A 11 -3.05 -20.05 -14.60
N GLN A 12 -3.63 -20.10 -15.81
CA GLN A 12 -2.87 -20.20 -17.05
C GLN A 12 -1.90 -19.01 -17.21
N THR A 13 -2.33 -17.80 -16.87
CA THR A 13 -1.50 -16.60 -16.92
C THR A 13 -0.42 -16.61 -15.84
N ALA A 14 -0.79 -16.82 -14.59
CA ALA A 14 0.13 -16.71 -13.46
C ALA A 14 1.18 -17.86 -13.42
N LEU A 15 0.86 -19.04 -13.94
CA LEU A 15 1.76 -20.20 -13.98
C LEU A 15 2.69 -20.21 -15.20
N THR A 16 2.65 -19.22 -16.09
CA THR A 16 3.68 -19.11 -17.12
C THR A 16 5.05 -18.96 -16.45
N PHE A 17 6.09 -19.53 -17.06
CA PHE A 17 7.45 -19.44 -16.49
C PHE A 17 7.87 -18.00 -16.24
N GLN A 18 7.54 -17.10 -17.14
CA GLN A 18 7.84 -15.68 -17.03
C GLN A 18 7.16 -15.05 -15.81
N ASN A 19 5.85 -15.25 -15.64
CA ASN A 19 5.09 -14.68 -14.54
C ASN A 19 5.47 -15.30 -13.18
N LEU A 20 5.79 -16.59 -13.15
CA LEU A 20 6.35 -17.24 -11.96
C LEU A 20 7.69 -16.63 -11.57
N LEU A 21 8.57 -16.37 -12.56
CA LEU A 21 9.87 -15.74 -12.31
C LEU A 21 9.71 -14.33 -11.75
N TYR A 22 8.82 -13.50 -12.34
CA TYR A 22 8.58 -12.15 -11.85
C TYR A 22 7.86 -12.13 -10.52
N CYS A 23 6.93 -13.05 -10.27
CA CYS A 23 6.32 -13.25 -8.95
C CYS A 23 7.39 -13.58 -7.90
N PHE A 24 8.24 -14.58 -8.19
CA PHE A 24 9.35 -14.97 -7.29
C PHE A 24 10.32 -13.81 -7.06
N PHE A 25 10.72 -13.10 -8.11
CA PHE A 25 11.60 -11.93 -7.99
C PHE A 25 10.94 -10.84 -7.15
N GLY A 26 9.68 -10.51 -7.44
CA GLY A 26 8.92 -9.50 -6.70
C GLY A 26 8.83 -9.80 -5.20
N VAL A 27 8.38 -11.01 -4.82
CA VAL A 27 8.26 -11.37 -3.41
C VAL A 27 9.61 -11.47 -2.70
N THR A 28 10.66 -11.89 -3.41
CA THR A 28 12.01 -11.98 -2.85
C THR A 28 12.60 -10.61 -2.58
N VAL A 29 12.53 -9.70 -3.57
CA VAL A 29 13.00 -8.32 -3.42
C VAL A 29 12.16 -7.56 -2.40
N GLY A 30 10.84 -7.75 -2.43
CA GLY A 30 9.95 -7.18 -1.41
C GLY A 30 10.35 -7.63 -0.01
N THR A 31 10.53 -8.93 0.24
CA THR A 31 10.98 -9.47 1.53
C THR A 31 12.36 -8.92 1.92
N LEU A 32 13.31 -8.89 0.97
CA LEU A 32 14.66 -8.37 1.19
C LEU A 32 14.63 -6.92 1.68
N ILE A 33 13.86 -6.07 1.02
CA ILE A 33 13.78 -4.65 1.37
C ILE A 33 12.93 -4.44 2.63
N GLY A 34 11.85 -5.20 2.80
CA GLY A 34 11.05 -5.17 4.03
C GLY A 34 11.86 -5.56 5.28
N VAL A 35 12.85 -6.44 5.14
CA VAL A 35 13.83 -6.76 6.19
C VAL A 35 14.80 -5.61 6.45
N LEU A 36 14.97 -4.65 5.53
CA LEU A 36 15.83 -3.49 5.76
C LEU A 36 15.02 -2.40 6.51
N PRO A 37 15.36 -2.09 7.77
CA PRO A 37 14.59 -1.11 8.56
C PRO A 37 14.55 0.25 7.89
N GLY A 38 13.37 0.86 7.90
CA GLY A 38 13.16 2.19 7.36
C GLY A 38 12.91 2.24 5.84
N MET A 39 12.81 1.10 5.15
CA MET A 39 12.43 1.04 3.74
C MET A 39 11.09 0.31 3.60
N GLY A 40 10.02 1.08 3.58
CA GLY A 40 8.66 0.52 3.46
C GLY A 40 8.30 0.06 2.03
N PRO A 41 7.15 -0.61 1.87
CA PRO A 41 6.69 -1.12 0.58
C PRO A 41 6.48 -0.01 -0.45
N VAL A 42 6.06 1.18 -0.03
CA VAL A 42 5.81 2.32 -0.91
C VAL A 42 7.10 2.75 -1.60
N ALA A 43 8.17 2.98 -0.83
CA ALA A 43 9.47 3.35 -1.37
C ALA A 43 10.02 2.26 -2.30
N THR A 44 9.85 0.99 -1.92
CA THR A 44 10.30 -0.15 -2.72
C THR A 44 9.59 -0.23 -4.07
N VAL A 45 8.26 -0.13 -4.07
CA VAL A 45 7.46 -0.14 -5.30
C VAL A 45 7.83 1.05 -6.17
N ALA A 46 7.94 2.27 -5.59
CA ALA A 46 8.33 3.47 -6.33
C ALA A 46 9.72 3.32 -6.99
N MET A 47 10.71 2.79 -6.27
CA MET A 47 12.07 2.59 -6.79
C MET A 47 12.15 1.54 -7.91
N LEU A 48 11.29 0.53 -7.89
CA LEU A 48 11.29 -0.55 -8.87
C LEU A 48 10.26 -0.35 -10.00
N LEU A 49 9.40 0.65 -9.88
CA LEU A 49 8.40 0.99 -10.88
C LEU A 49 9.01 1.18 -12.29
N PRO A 50 10.14 1.90 -12.48
CA PRO A 50 10.73 2.07 -13.80
C PRO A 50 11.14 0.77 -14.47
N ILE A 51 11.58 -0.23 -13.70
CA ILE A 51 12.00 -1.53 -14.25
C ILE A 51 10.82 -2.24 -14.93
N THR A 52 9.61 -1.98 -14.44
CA THR A 52 8.40 -2.62 -14.97
C THR A 52 8.00 -2.11 -16.34
N TYR A 53 8.47 -0.93 -16.77
CA TYR A 53 8.16 -0.36 -18.07
C TYR A 53 8.53 -1.28 -19.24
N ALA A 54 9.63 -2.02 -19.13
CA ALA A 54 10.09 -2.94 -20.17
C ALA A 54 9.40 -4.32 -20.12
N LEU A 55 8.48 -4.54 -19.16
CA LEU A 55 7.82 -5.82 -18.97
C LEU A 55 6.44 -5.83 -19.62
N ASP A 56 5.93 -7.04 -19.88
CA ASP A 56 4.51 -7.21 -20.19
C ASP A 56 3.65 -6.72 -19.00
N PRO A 57 2.52 -6.04 -19.23
CA PRO A 57 1.70 -5.45 -18.18
C PRO A 57 1.30 -6.41 -17.05
N ALA A 58 0.94 -7.66 -17.40
CA ALA A 58 0.60 -8.67 -16.39
C ALA A 58 1.81 -9.02 -15.52
N SER A 59 2.96 -9.22 -16.13
CA SER A 59 4.23 -9.51 -15.46
C SER A 59 4.65 -8.36 -14.55
N ALA A 60 4.50 -7.12 -15.02
CA ALA A 60 4.80 -5.90 -14.27
C ALA A 60 3.97 -5.82 -12.98
N LEU A 61 2.65 -5.95 -13.09
CA LEU A 61 1.75 -5.88 -11.93
C LEU A 61 1.93 -7.06 -10.98
N ILE A 62 2.16 -8.27 -11.48
CA ILE A 62 2.47 -9.46 -10.66
C ILE A 62 3.75 -9.22 -9.84
N MET A 63 4.80 -8.66 -10.46
CA MET A 63 6.03 -8.34 -9.77
C MET A 63 5.83 -7.27 -8.69
N LEU A 64 5.17 -6.16 -9.02
CA LEU A 64 4.93 -5.05 -8.08
C LEU A 64 4.04 -5.46 -6.92
N ALA A 65 2.99 -6.25 -7.18
CA ALA A 65 2.17 -6.82 -6.13
C ALA A 65 2.99 -7.73 -5.22
N GLY A 66 3.85 -8.58 -5.80
CA GLY A 66 4.79 -9.42 -5.07
C GLY A 66 5.72 -8.63 -4.15
N ILE A 67 6.22 -7.48 -4.63
CA ILE A 67 7.03 -6.57 -3.82
C ILE A 67 6.23 -6.06 -2.62
N TYR A 68 4.97 -5.67 -2.84
CA TYR A 68 4.13 -5.12 -1.79
C TYR A 68 3.91 -6.10 -0.63
N TYR A 69 3.36 -7.27 -0.91
CA TYR A 69 3.12 -8.22 0.18
C TYR A 69 4.41 -8.91 0.67
N GLY A 70 5.46 -8.99 -0.17
CA GLY A 70 6.79 -9.40 0.27
C GLY A 70 7.38 -8.46 1.32
N ALA A 71 7.24 -7.15 1.12
CA ALA A 71 7.71 -6.15 2.08
C ALA A 71 6.94 -6.21 3.42
N GLN A 72 5.65 -6.55 3.40
CA GLN A 72 4.86 -6.77 4.63
C GLN A 72 5.46 -7.90 5.48
N TYR A 73 5.76 -9.05 4.87
CA TYR A 73 6.40 -10.17 5.56
C TYR A 73 7.82 -9.83 6.08
N GLY A 74 8.62 -9.14 5.26
CA GLY A 74 9.95 -8.69 5.65
C GLY A 74 9.93 -7.73 6.83
N GLY A 75 8.96 -6.81 6.84
CA GLY A 75 8.75 -5.82 7.89
C GLY A 75 8.46 -6.43 9.26
N SER A 76 7.70 -7.51 9.31
CA SER A 76 7.44 -8.28 10.53
C SER A 76 8.72 -8.88 11.12
N THR A 77 9.63 -9.36 10.25
CA THR A 77 10.91 -9.93 10.68
C THR A 77 11.77 -8.90 11.41
N THR A 78 11.84 -7.69 10.90
CA THR A 78 12.59 -6.59 11.52
C THR A 78 11.95 -6.11 12.80
N ALA A 79 10.62 -5.95 12.80
CA ALA A 79 9.84 -5.59 13.99
C ALA A 79 10.12 -6.55 15.16
N ILE A 80 10.14 -7.85 14.90
CA ILE A 80 10.36 -8.88 15.92
C ILE A 80 11.83 -8.93 16.37
N LEU A 81 12.79 -8.92 15.43
CA LEU A 81 14.19 -9.17 15.75
C LEU A 81 14.98 -7.92 16.20
N VAL A 82 14.61 -6.74 15.71
CA VAL A 82 15.39 -5.50 15.90
C VAL A 82 14.61 -4.42 16.67
N ASN A 83 13.31 -4.59 16.85
CA ASN A 83 12.38 -3.59 17.39
C ASN A 83 12.29 -2.30 16.54
N ILE A 84 12.55 -2.44 15.25
CA ILE A 84 12.38 -1.36 14.27
C ILE A 84 11.41 -1.90 13.23
N PRO A 85 10.26 -1.27 13.03
CA PRO A 85 9.30 -1.74 12.04
C PRO A 85 9.88 -1.58 10.62
N GLY A 86 9.72 -2.60 9.78
CA GLY A 86 10.10 -2.50 8.37
C GLY A 86 9.11 -1.65 7.55
N ASP A 87 7.87 -1.58 8.02
CA ASP A 87 6.82 -0.70 7.51
C ASP A 87 5.90 -0.21 8.64
N ALA A 88 5.06 0.78 8.35
CA ALA A 88 4.19 1.38 9.35
C ALA A 88 3.18 0.37 9.95
N SER A 89 2.74 -0.64 9.20
CA SER A 89 1.79 -1.64 9.71
C SER A 89 2.41 -2.61 10.70
N ALA A 90 3.73 -2.80 10.65
CA ALA A 90 4.48 -3.68 11.55
C ALA A 90 4.85 -3.02 12.90
N VAL A 91 4.57 -1.72 13.10
CA VAL A 91 4.81 -1.01 14.37
C VAL A 91 4.17 -1.75 15.54
N VAL A 92 2.93 -2.20 15.38
CA VAL A 92 2.19 -2.90 16.41
C VAL A 92 2.84 -4.25 16.77
N THR A 93 3.44 -4.91 15.80
CA THR A 93 4.17 -6.16 16.00
C THR A 93 5.41 -6.00 16.87
N CYS A 94 6.03 -4.80 16.90
CA CYS A 94 7.13 -4.51 17.81
C CYS A 94 6.72 -4.66 19.27
N LEU A 95 5.49 -4.30 19.66
CA LEU A 95 5.02 -4.24 21.03
C LEU A 95 5.15 -5.59 21.75
N ASP A 96 4.72 -6.65 21.11
CA ASP A 96 4.74 -8.00 21.67
C ASP A 96 5.81 -8.89 21.03
N GLY A 97 5.99 -8.81 19.71
CA GLY A 97 6.91 -9.68 18.96
C GLY A 97 8.36 -9.54 19.41
N HIS A 98 8.83 -8.31 19.57
CA HIS A 98 10.20 -8.07 20.06
C HIS A 98 10.39 -8.53 21.52
N LYS A 99 9.40 -8.37 22.38
CA LYS A 99 9.47 -8.88 23.75
C LYS A 99 9.46 -10.41 23.80
N MET A 100 8.72 -11.07 22.91
CA MET A 100 8.84 -12.52 22.72
C MET A 100 10.26 -12.92 22.28
N ALA A 101 10.86 -12.18 21.34
CA ALA A 101 12.22 -12.45 20.89
C ALA A 101 13.24 -12.31 22.04
N LYS A 102 13.14 -11.27 22.87
CA LYS A 102 13.98 -11.10 24.07
C LYS A 102 13.82 -12.23 25.10
N ARG A 103 12.66 -12.87 25.14
CA ARG A 103 12.38 -14.05 25.99
C ARG A 103 12.80 -15.37 25.36
N GLY A 104 13.55 -15.35 24.24
CA GLY A 104 14.02 -16.56 23.53
C GLY A 104 12.94 -17.22 22.66
N ARG A 105 11.80 -16.56 22.42
CA ARG A 105 10.67 -17.07 21.61
C ARG A 105 10.58 -16.40 20.24
N ALA A 106 11.72 -15.92 19.70
CA ALA A 106 11.77 -15.26 18.40
C ALA A 106 11.21 -16.15 17.27
N GLY A 107 11.59 -17.44 17.25
CA GLY A 107 11.12 -18.38 16.25
C GLY A 107 9.60 -18.56 16.28
N ALA A 108 8.99 -18.67 17.47
CA ALA A 108 7.53 -18.79 17.61
C ALA A 108 6.81 -17.53 17.13
N ALA A 109 7.35 -16.33 17.42
CA ALA A 109 6.78 -15.06 16.96
C ALA A 109 6.83 -14.96 15.42
N LEU A 110 7.99 -15.24 14.81
CA LEU A 110 8.17 -15.25 13.36
C LEU A 110 7.29 -16.29 12.66
N GLY A 111 7.22 -17.50 13.25
CA GLY A 111 6.41 -18.57 12.70
C GLY A 111 4.91 -18.26 12.71
N ILE A 112 4.40 -17.69 13.82
CA ILE A 112 2.98 -17.33 13.89
C ILE A 112 2.64 -16.13 13.02
N ALA A 113 3.56 -15.16 12.91
CA ALA A 113 3.42 -14.04 11.99
C ALA A 113 3.29 -14.56 10.55
N ALA A 114 4.23 -15.40 10.09
CA ALA A 114 4.22 -15.93 8.73
C ALA A 114 2.98 -16.81 8.45
N LEU A 115 2.59 -17.69 9.35
CA LEU A 115 1.42 -18.56 9.18
C LEU A 115 0.11 -17.76 9.20
N GLY A 116 0.00 -16.77 10.10
CA GLY A 116 -1.16 -15.88 10.17
C GLY A 116 -1.31 -15.02 8.91
N SER A 117 -0.21 -14.46 8.43
CA SER A 117 -0.15 -13.68 7.19
C SER A 117 -0.49 -14.54 5.96
N PHE A 118 0.01 -15.77 5.89
CA PHE A 118 -0.33 -16.71 4.82
C PHE A 118 -1.83 -17.04 4.79
N PHE A 119 -2.40 -17.40 5.94
CA PHE A 119 -3.83 -17.67 6.04
C PHE A 119 -4.65 -16.45 5.61
N ALA A 120 -4.30 -15.28 6.14
CA ALA A 120 -4.97 -14.02 5.84
C ALA A 120 -4.87 -13.64 4.35
N GLY A 121 -3.69 -13.79 3.76
CA GLY A 121 -3.46 -13.56 2.36
C GLY A 121 -4.27 -14.49 1.46
N CYS A 122 -4.31 -15.78 1.78
CA CYS A 122 -5.11 -16.74 1.00
C CYS A 122 -6.61 -16.45 1.06
N VAL A 123 -7.13 -16.10 2.25
CA VAL A 123 -8.54 -15.73 2.43
C VAL A 123 -8.86 -14.40 1.74
N ALA A 124 -8.00 -13.40 1.89
CA ALA A 124 -8.18 -12.10 1.23
C ALA A 124 -8.20 -12.23 -0.30
N THR A 125 -7.30 -13.05 -0.87
CA THR A 125 -7.30 -13.34 -2.32
C THR A 125 -8.60 -14.02 -2.76
N LEU A 126 -9.13 -14.95 -1.96
CA LEU A 126 -10.44 -15.55 -2.23
C LEU A 126 -11.56 -14.50 -2.21
N LEU A 127 -11.53 -13.58 -1.24
CA LEU A 127 -12.49 -12.49 -1.16
C LEU A 127 -12.39 -11.56 -2.38
N ILE A 128 -11.18 -11.23 -2.84
CA ILE A 128 -10.99 -10.45 -4.09
C ILE A 128 -11.65 -11.18 -5.26
N ALA A 129 -11.34 -12.47 -5.45
CA ALA A 129 -11.89 -13.27 -6.55
C ALA A 129 -13.43 -13.36 -6.51
N ALA A 130 -14.01 -13.47 -5.31
CA ALA A 130 -15.46 -13.58 -5.12
C ALA A 130 -16.21 -12.25 -5.28
N PHE A 131 -15.63 -11.16 -4.76
CA PHE A 131 -16.31 -9.86 -4.72
C PHE A 131 -15.97 -8.94 -5.90
N ALA A 132 -14.84 -9.14 -6.60
CA ALA A 132 -14.50 -8.29 -7.74
C ALA A 132 -15.54 -8.32 -8.87
N PRO A 133 -16.09 -9.47 -9.32
CA PRO A 133 -17.11 -9.47 -10.37
C PRO A 133 -18.40 -8.71 -10.01
N PRO A 134 -19.06 -8.94 -8.86
CA PRO A 134 -20.25 -8.18 -8.51
C PRO A 134 -19.96 -6.69 -8.28
N LEU A 135 -18.81 -6.33 -7.72
CA LEU A 135 -18.43 -4.93 -7.58
C LEU A 135 -18.16 -4.27 -8.93
N THR A 136 -17.52 -4.96 -9.85
CA THR A 136 -17.32 -4.49 -11.23
C THR A 136 -18.67 -4.28 -11.94
N ALA A 137 -19.64 -5.18 -11.74
CA ALA A 137 -20.99 -5.01 -12.29
C ALA A 137 -21.70 -3.77 -11.75
N ILE A 138 -21.51 -3.45 -10.47
CA ILE A 138 -22.01 -2.21 -9.85
C ILE A 138 -21.24 -1.01 -10.42
N ALA A 139 -19.93 -1.10 -10.57
CA ALA A 139 -19.08 -0.04 -11.08
C ALA A 139 -19.43 0.36 -12.53
N PHE A 140 -19.91 -0.56 -13.34
CA PHE A 140 -20.41 -0.25 -14.69
C PHE A 140 -21.68 0.62 -14.70
N GLN A 141 -22.37 0.78 -13.58
CA GLN A 141 -23.49 1.70 -13.43
C GLN A 141 -23.05 3.14 -13.14
N PHE A 142 -21.75 3.34 -12.90
CA PHE A 142 -21.19 4.65 -12.58
C PHE A 142 -21.00 5.45 -13.88
N GLY A 143 -21.60 6.63 -13.92
CA GLY A 143 -21.28 7.65 -14.92
C GLY A 143 -20.26 8.65 -14.40
N PRO A 144 -19.98 9.71 -15.15
CA PRO A 144 -18.99 10.74 -14.75
C PRO A 144 -19.30 11.42 -13.43
N ALA A 145 -20.58 11.64 -13.10
CA ALA A 145 -20.97 12.26 -11.82
C ALA A 145 -20.65 11.34 -10.63
N GLU A 146 -20.90 10.03 -10.77
CA GLU A 146 -20.60 9.03 -9.76
C GLU A 146 -19.09 8.87 -9.56
N TYR A 147 -18.31 8.82 -10.66
CA TYR A 147 -16.86 8.76 -10.58
C TYR A 147 -16.26 10.00 -9.91
N PHE A 148 -16.73 11.21 -10.25
CA PHE A 148 -16.32 12.43 -9.56
C PHE A 148 -16.58 12.33 -8.05
N SER A 149 -17.80 11.97 -7.66
CA SER A 149 -18.19 11.87 -6.25
C SER A 149 -17.44 10.79 -5.50
N LEU A 150 -17.10 9.69 -6.18
CA LEU A 150 -16.29 8.62 -5.63
C LEU A 150 -14.84 9.06 -5.40
N MET A 151 -14.26 9.85 -6.31
CA MET A 151 -12.91 10.42 -6.13
C MET A 151 -12.87 11.44 -4.99
N VAL A 152 -13.91 12.27 -4.85
CA VAL A 152 -14.08 13.17 -3.70
C VAL A 152 -14.13 12.37 -2.39
N LEU A 153 -14.92 11.30 -2.35
CA LEU A 153 -14.96 10.41 -1.18
C LEU A 153 -13.59 9.79 -0.90
N GLY A 154 -12.88 9.33 -1.92
CA GLY A 154 -11.53 8.76 -1.80
C GLY A 154 -10.52 9.75 -1.22
N LEU A 155 -10.50 10.99 -1.71
CA LEU A 155 -9.61 12.05 -1.20
C LEU A 155 -9.96 12.43 0.25
N ILE A 156 -11.25 12.56 0.56
CA ILE A 156 -11.71 12.83 1.93
C ILE A 156 -11.34 11.67 2.85
N GLY A 157 -11.52 10.42 2.40
CA GLY A 157 -11.09 9.23 3.12
C GLY A 157 -9.60 9.25 3.44
N ALA A 158 -8.77 9.62 2.47
CA ALA A 158 -7.33 9.75 2.68
C ALA A 158 -6.98 10.83 3.73
N VAL A 159 -7.67 11.97 3.74
CA VAL A 159 -7.49 13.01 4.79
C VAL A 159 -7.90 12.49 6.16
N VAL A 160 -9.06 11.85 6.23
CA VAL A 160 -9.65 11.37 7.49
C VAL A 160 -8.78 10.31 8.16
N LEU A 161 -8.18 9.45 7.36
CA LEU A 161 -7.37 8.31 7.82
C LEU A 161 -5.86 8.62 7.87
N ALA A 162 -5.43 9.81 7.39
CA ALA A 162 -4.04 10.25 7.53
C ALA A 162 -3.61 10.31 9.01
N THR A 163 -2.37 9.87 9.28
CA THR A 163 -1.78 9.87 10.62
C THR A 163 -1.29 11.26 11.01
N GLY A 164 -1.61 12.12 11.62
CA GLY A 164 -1.09 13.46 11.88
C GLY A 164 -2.13 14.57 11.74
N SER A 165 -1.67 15.74 11.35
CA SER A 165 -2.53 16.93 11.25
C SER A 165 -3.42 16.87 10.01
N LEU A 166 -4.75 16.95 10.23
CA LEU A 166 -5.73 17.07 9.14
C LEU A 166 -5.44 18.23 8.19
N LEU A 167 -5.01 19.37 8.74
CA LEU A 167 -4.68 20.54 7.93
C LEU A 167 -3.51 20.24 6.99
N LYS A 168 -2.46 19.59 7.50
CA LYS A 168 -1.32 19.16 6.67
C LYS A 168 -1.77 18.19 5.58
N ALA A 169 -2.60 17.21 5.90
CA ALA A 169 -3.13 16.25 4.92
C ALA A 169 -3.96 16.95 3.82
N VAL A 170 -4.80 17.92 4.16
CA VAL A 170 -5.55 18.74 3.19
C VAL A 170 -4.59 19.54 2.32
N CYS A 171 -3.58 20.22 2.90
CA CYS A 171 -2.58 20.96 2.14
C CYS A 171 -1.82 20.04 1.17
N MET A 172 -1.46 18.84 1.60
CA MET A 172 -0.77 17.87 0.76
C MET A 172 -1.64 17.39 -0.42
N ILE A 173 -2.95 17.14 -0.20
CA ILE A 173 -3.88 16.82 -1.29
C ILE A 173 -4.00 17.99 -2.28
N ILE A 174 -4.20 19.21 -1.79
CA ILE A 174 -4.29 20.39 -2.66
C ILE A 174 -3.02 20.56 -3.48
N THR A 175 -1.85 20.38 -2.85
CA THR A 175 -0.56 20.41 -3.56
C THR A 175 -0.51 19.33 -4.63
N GLY A 176 -0.92 18.11 -4.33
CA GLY A 176 -1.00 17.02 -5.30
C GLY A 176 -1.95 17.34 -6.46
N LEU A 177 -3.15 17.83 -6.17
CA LEU A 177 -4.12 18.25 -7.20
C LEU A 177 -3.50 19.31 -8.13
N LEU A 178 -2.83 20.32 -7.59
CA LEU A 178 -2.19 21.39 -8.38
C LEU A 178 -1.03 20.85 -9.23
N LEU A 179 -0.22 19.95 -8.70
CA LEU A 179 0.84 19.30 -9.46
C LEU A 179 0.30 18.44 -10.60
N GLY A 180 -0.83 17.74 -10.38
CA GLY A 180 -1.50 16.96 -11.42
C GLY A 180 -2.15 17.78 -12.54
N LEU A 181 -2.30 19.10 -12.33
CA LEU A 181 -2.82 20.02 -13.34
C LEU A 181 -1.71 20.70 -14.16
N VAL A 182 -0.43 20.44 -13.87
CA VAL A 182 0.69 20.95 -14.66
C VAL A 182 0.67 20.29 -16.04
N GLY A 183 0.87 21.07 -17.09
CA GLY A 183 0.94 20.56 -18.46
C GLY A 183 -0.12 21.14 -19.39
N THR A 184 -0.33 20.48 -20.50
CA THR A 184 -1.32 20.89 -21.50
C THR A 184 -2.70 20.31 -21.15
N ASP A 185 -3.70 21.15 -21.04
CA ASP A 185 -5.09 20.72 -20.83
C ASP A 185 -5.60 19.98 -22.07
N ILE A 186 -5.94 18.71 -21.91
CA ILE A 186 -6.40 17.82 -23.01
C ILE A 186 -7.66 18.37 -23.71
N ASN A 187 -8.53 19.10 -22.99
CA ASN A 187 -9.80 19.58 -23.53
C ASN A 187 -9.66 20.91 -24.27
N SER A 188 -8.85 21.82 -23.78
CA SER A 188 -8.70 23.18 -24.35
C SER A 188 -7.39 23.40 -25.11
N GLY A 189 -6.40 22.52 -24.96
CA GLY A 189 -5.05 22.70 -25.50
C GLY A 189 -4.26 23.82 -24.79
N ALA A 190 -4.79 24.41 -23.71
CA ALA A 190 -4.13 25.48 -22.99
C ALA A 190 -3.02 24.92 -22.10
N MET A 191 -1.86 25.56 -22.12
CA MET A 191 -0.76 25.26 -21.21
C MET A 191 -1.06 25.80 -19.80
N ARG A 192 -0.94 24.94 -18.78
CA ARG A 192 -1.19 25.29 -17.38
C ARG A 192 0.06 25.04 -16.54
N TYR A 193 0.48 26.06 -15.79
CA TYR A 193 1.61 25.99 -14.84
C TYR A 193 2.92 25.53 -15.48
N THR A 194 3.11 25.72 -16.79
CA THR A 194 4.36 25.35 -17.49
C THR A 194 5.46 26.37 -17.33
N PHE A 195 5.15 27.61 -16.93
CA PHE A 195 6.09 28.71 -16.70
C PHE A 195 7.05 28.97 -17.89
N GLY A 196 6.69 28.53 -19.10
CA GLY A 196 7.50 28.65 -20.31
C GLY A 196 8.56 27.58 -20.49
N PHE A 197 8.54 26.51 -19.67
CA PHE A 197 9.40 25.34 -19.86
C PHE A 197 8.71 24.33 -20.78
N ASP A 198 9.37 23.96 -21.86
CA ASP A 198 8.83 23.00 -22.84
C ASP A 198 8.66 21.60 -22.24
N GLU A 199 9.55 21.22 -21.32
CA GLU A 199 9.53 19.94 -20.63
C GLU A 199 8.29 19.76 -19.73
N LEU A 200 7.65 20.87 -19.29
CA LEU A 200 6.43 20.81 -18.48
C LEU A 200 5.15 20.77 -19.32
N GLN A 201 5.23 20.79 -20.66
CA GLN A 201 4.03 20.76 -21.51
C GLN A 201 3.33 19.37 -21.47
N GLU A 202 4.09 18.31 -21.31
CA GLU A 202 3.57 16.94 -21.13
C GLU A 202 3.16 16.66 -19.67
N GLY A 203 3.35 17.62 -18.77
CA GLY A 203 3.09 17.49 -17.34
C GLY A 203 4.31 17.01 -16.57
N LEU A 204 4.07 16.66 -15.32
CA LEU A 204 5.08 16.08 -14.44
C LEU A 204 4.98 14.56 -14.48
N ASP A 205 6.10 13.87 -14.70
CA ASP A 205 6.10 12.41 -14.72
C ASP A 205 5.80 11.85 -13.33
N PHE A 206 4.82 10.94 -13.27
CA PHE A 206 4.36 10.32 -12.04
C PHE A 206 5.47 9.52 -11.34
N VAL A 207 6.29 8.80 -12.13
CA VAL A 207 7.36 7.96 -11.58
C VAL A 207 8.45 8.83 -10.97
N ALA A 208 8.80 9.93 -11.66
CA ALA A 208 9.81 10.87 -11.17
C ALA A 208 9.41 11.49 -9.82
N ILE A 209 8.15 11.96 -9.69
CA ILE A 209 7.64 12.52 -8.43
C ILE A 209 7.61 11.45 -7.34
N SER A 210 7.05 10.27 -7.64
CA SER A 210 6.87 9.21 -6.66
C SER A 210 8.20 8.67 -6.16
N MET A 211 9.16 8.46 -7.06
CA MET A 211 10.51 8.03 -6.71
C MET A 211 11.25 9.09 -5.90
N GLY A 212 11.08 10.37 -6.24
CA GLY A 212 11.64 11.46 -5.46
C GLY A 212 11.10 11.45 -4.04
N ILE A 213 9.78 11.59 -3.89
CA ILE A 213 9.11 11.76 -2.59
C ILE A 213 9.25 10.52 -1.69
N TYR A 214 9.18 9.31 -2.25
CA TYR A 214 9.29 8.09 -1.45
C TYR A 214 10.68 7.49 -1.46
N GLY A 215 11.33 7.39 -2.64
CA GLY A 215 12.64 6.76 -2.77
C GLY A 215 13.77 7.61 -2.21
N PHE A 216 14.00 8.77 -2.80
CA PHE A 216 15.13 9.64 -2.43
C PHE A 216 14.96 10.24 -1.04
N ALA A 217 13.75 10.72 -0.69
CA ALA A 217 13.49 11.26 0.63
C ALA A 217 13.70 10.21 1.74
N GLU A 218 13.28 8.95 1.50
CA GLU A 218 13.50 7.85 2.44
C GLU A 218 15.00 7.54 2.62
N ILE A 219 15.76 7.52 1.53
CA ILE A 219 17.21 7.32 1.59
C ILE A 219 17.87 8.42 2.42
N MET A 220 17.52 9.69 2.18
CA MET A 220 18.08 10.82 2.92
C MET A 220 17.76 10.74 4.42
N ALA A 221 16.51 10.40 4.76
CA ALA A 221 16.10 10.25 6.14
C ALA A 221 16.83 9.10 6.84
N ASN A 222 16.99 7.97 6.17
CA ASN A 222 17.70 6.81 6.73
C ASN A 222 19.21 7.05 6.93
N LEU A 223 19.81 7.97 6.15
CA LEU A 223 21.21 8.36 6.33
C LEU A 223 21.45 9.19 7.61
N GLU A 224 20.44 9.89 8.10
CA GLU A 224 20.52 10.63 9.35
C GLU A 224 20.44 9.73 10.59
N ILE A 225 19.78 8.57 10.46
CA ILE A 225 19.56 7.67 11.60
C ILE A 225 20.85 6.92 11.92
N ASN A 226 21.56 7.41 12.92
CA ASN A 226 22.79 6.79 13.42
C ASN A 226 22.52 5.72 14.50
N GLU A 227 21.40 5.00 14.40
CA GLU A 227 21.07 3.98 15.38
C GLU A 227 21.97 2.74 15.24
N LYS A 228 22.63 2.39 16.32
CA LYS A 228 23.30 1.09 16.44
C LYS A 228 22.23 0.01 16.50
N ARG A 229 22.05 -0.71 15.40
CA ARG A 229 21.12 -1.85 15.31
C ARG A 229 21.55 -2.92 16.30
N THR A 230 20.83 -3.07 17.40
CA THR A 230 21.06 -4.13 18.38
C THR A 230 20.16 -5.31 18.03
N LEU A 231 20.70 -6.31 17.35
CA LEU A 231 20.03 -7.58 17.15
C LEU A 231 19.80 -8.26 18.51
N VAL A 232 18.65 -8.90 18.68
CA VAL A 232 18.43 -9.74 19.86
C VAL A 232 19.53 -10.80 19.91
N PRO A 233 20.31 -10.89 21.02
CA PRO A 233 21.37 -11.86 21.16
C PRO A 233 20.79 -13.30 21.14
N GLY A 234 21.30 -14.16 20.27
CA GLY A 234 20.95 -15.59 20.28
C GLY A 234 20.58 -16.15 18.92
N LYS A 235 20.47 -17.45 18.84
CA LYS A 235 19.93 -18.16 17.66
C LYS A 235 18.42 -18.04 17.66
N VAL A 236 17.81 -17.81 16.49
CA VAL A 236 16.35 -17.68 16.32
C VAL A 236 15.59 -18.95 16.75
N GLY A 237 16.19 -20.04 17.10
CA GLY A 237 15.52 -21.26 17.50
C GLY A 237 14.63 -21.85 16.40
N SER A 238 13.70 -22.76 16.77
CA SER A 238 12.73 -23.30 15.82
C SER A 238 11.71 -22.25 15.44
N VAL A 239 11.53 -22.02 14.14
CA VAL A 239 10.50 -21.12 13.59
C VAL A 239 9.11 -21.76 13.51
N LEU A 240 8.99 -23.05 13.80
CA LEU A 240 7.70 -23.73 13.87
C LEU A 240 7.09 -23.47 15.26
N PRO A 241 5.93 -22.79 15.34
CA PRO A 241 5.23 -22.57 16.60
C PRO A 241 4.71 -23.91 17.16
N SER A 242 4.59 -24.00 18.48
CA SER A 242 4.01 -25.17 19.13
C SER A 242 2.50 -25.30 18.78
N TRP A 243 1.96 -26.51 18.93
CA TRP A 243 0.52 -26.73 18.73
C TRP A 243 -0.33 -25.87 19.69
N ALA A 244 0.17 -25.63 20.90
CA ALA A 244 -0.48 -24.74 21.86
C ALA A 244 -0.51 -23.29 21.35
N ASP A 245 0.59 -22.80 20.76
CA ASP A 245 0.66 -21.48 20.13
C ASP A 245 -0.34 -21.35 18.98
N ILE A 246 -0.38 -22.35 18.08
CA ILE A 246 -1.33 -22.37 16.96
C ILE A 246 -2.77 -22.31 17.45
N LYS A 247 -3.14 -23.13 18.45
CA LYS A 247 -4.48 -23.16 19.02
C LYS A 247 -4.83 -21.81 19.69
N ALA A 248 -3.89 -21.18 20.38
CA ALA A 248 -4.09 -19.88 21.02
C ALA A 248 -4.28 -18.75 20.01
N CYS A 249 -3.67 -18.87 18.82
CA CYS A 249 -3.67 -17.85 17.77
C CYS A 249 -4.75 -18.05 16.70
N ALA A 250 -5.40 -19.21 16.62
CA ALA A 250 -6.37 -19.49 15.56
C ALA A 250 -7.52 -18.46 15.51
N ALA A 251 -8.13 -18.14 16.64
CA ALA A 251 -9.20 -17.13 16.69
C ALA A 251 -8.70 -15.70 16.43
N PRO A 252 -7.57 -15.22 17.01
CA PRO A 252 -6.92 -13.97 16.62
C PRO A 252 -6.64 -13.84 15.12
N ILE A 253 -6.11 -14.89 14.48
CA ILE A 253 -5.84 -14.91 13.03
C ILE A 253 -7.13 -14.71 12.23
N VAL A 254 -8.19 -15.44 12.55
CA VAL A 254 -9.46 -15.31 11.84
C VAL A 254 -10.08 -13.93 12.03
N ARG A 255 -10.08 -13.40 13.26
CA ARG A 255 -10.60 -12.05 13.52
C ARG A 255 -9.75 -10.97 12.86
N GLY A 256 -8.42 -11.09 12.93
CA GLY A 256 -7.51 -10.19 12.25
C GLY A 256 -7.73 -10.19 10.74
N THR A 257 -7.86 -11.38 10.14
CA THR A 257 -8.17 -11.53 8.71
C THR A 257 -9.49 -10.85 8.34
N ALA A 258 -10.54 -11.04 9.12
CA ALA A 258 -11.85 -10.42 8.86
C ALA A 258 -11.78 -8.89 8.97
N LEU A 259 -11.17 -8.36 10.05
CA LEU A 259 -10.99 -6.92 10.24
C LEU A 259 -10.12 -6.33 9.12
N GLY A 260 -9.01 -6.96 8.79
CA GLY A 260 -8.12 -6.52 7.72
C GLY A 260 -8.82 -6.50 6.38
N SER A 261 -9.58 -7.53 6.06
CA SER A 261 -10.32 -7.63 4.81
C SER A 261 -11.36 -6.50 4.64
N ILE A 262 -12.01 -6.08 5.71
CA ILE A 262 -12.98 -4.97 5.69
C ILE A 262 -12.25 -3.62 5.60
N LEU A 263 -11.26 -3.41 6.46
CA LEU A 263 -10.58 -2.12 6.56
C LEU A 263 -9.65 -1.84 5.37
N GLY A 264 -9.13 -2.89 4.72
CA GLY A 264 -8.27 -2.77 3.54
C GLY A 264 -8.96 -2.17 2.31
N VAL A 265 -10.28 -2.37 2.19
CA VAL A 265 -11.09 -1.80 1.11
C VAL A 265 -11.30 -0.29 1.30
N LEU A 266 -11.20 0.20 2.54
CA LEU A 266 -11.46 1.61 2.84
C LEU A 266 -10.30 2.52 2.41
N PRO A 267 -10.58 3.65 1.76
CA PRO A 267 -9.55 4.62 1.40
C PRO A 267 -8.77 5.10 2.62
N GLY A 268 -7.43 5.06 2.54
CA GLY A 268 -6.53 5.47 3.62
C GLY A 268 -6.35 4.46 4.76
N GLY A 269 -7.20 3.43 4.86
CA GLY A 269 -7.16 2.44 5.94
C GLY A 269 -6.01 1.45 5.78
N GLY A 270 -6.07 0.69 4.72
CA GLY A 270 -5.06 -0.30 4.35
C GLY A 270 -4.55 -1.19 5.50
N ALA A 271 -3.32 -1.63 5.35
CA ALA A 271 -2.65 -2.53 6.29
C ALA A 271 -2.41 -1.88 7.68
N LEU A 272 -2.08 -0.59 7.72
CA LEU A 272 -1.77 0.13 8.96
C LEU A 272 -2.96 0.13 9.93
N LEU A 273 -4.09 0.68 9.51
CA LEU A 273 -5.29 0.76 10.35
C LEU A 273 -5.77 -0.63 10.76
N SER A 274 -5.68 -1.60 9.86
CA SER A 274 -6.06 -2.98 10.09
C SER A 274 -5.28 -3.61 11.25
N SER A 275 -3.97 -3.42 11.28
CA SER A 275 -3.09 -3.98 12.29
C SER A 275 -3.37 -3.36 13.67
N PHE A 276 -3.52 -2.03 13.77
CA PHE A 276 -3.85 -1.34 15.02
C PHE A 276 -5.24 -1.72 15.54
N ALA A 277 -6.25 -1.78 14.66
CA ALA A 277 -7.59 -2.19 15.03
C ALA A 277 -7.61 -3.62 15.58
N SER A 278 -6.90 -4.55 14.91
CA SER A 278 -6.79 -5.92 15.35
C SER A 278 -6.13 -6.05 16.72
N TYR A 279 -5.01 -5.33 16.94
CA TYR A 279 -4.33 -5.32 18.25
C TYR A 279 -5.26 -4.84 19.36
N THR A 280 -5.97 -3.75 19.11
CA THR A 280 -6.90 -3.16 20.09
C THR A 280 -8.03 -4.13 20.45
N VAL A 281 -8.61 -4.79 19.44
CA VAL A 281 -9.66 -5.79 19.62
C VAL A 281 -9.13 -6.99 20.41
N GLU A 282 -7.98 -7.53 20.03
CA GLU A 282 -7.39 -8.69 20.72
C GLU A 282 -7.01 -8.36 22.17
N LYS A 283 -6.42 -7.19 22.42
CA LYS A 283 -6.10 -6.72 23.78
C LYS A 283 -7.36 -6.62 24.62
N LYS A 284 -8.45 -6.04 24.10
CA LYS A 284 -9.73 -5.91 24.81
C LYS A 284 -10.38 -7.27 25.07
N MET A 285 -10.34 -8.19 24.13
CA MET A 285 -10.92 -9.54 24.29
C MET A 285 -10.13 -10.41 25.27
N ALA A 286 -8.81 -10.26 25.32
CA ALA A 286 -7.97 -10.99 26.26
C ALA A 286 -8.15 -10.52 27.71
N GLY A 287 -8.47 -9.23 27.89
CA GLY A 287 -8.70 -8.60 29.19
C GLY A 287 -7.44 -8.57 30.07
N GLU A 288 -7.63 -8.19 31.34
CA GLU A 288 -6.53 -8.05 32.31
C GLU A 288 -5.88 -9.38 32.75
N LYS A 289 -6.56 -10.51 32.51
CA LYS A 289 -6.10 -11.86 32.87
C LYS A 289 -5.19 -12.49 31.81
N ALA A 290 -4.87 -11.77 30.74
CA ALA A 290 -3.96 -12.27 29.71
C ALA A 290 -2.56 -12.51 30.31
N ASP A 291 -2.00 -13.71 30.06
CA ASP A 291 -0.65 -14.07 30.47
C ASP A 291 0.12 -14.67 29.27
N PRO A 292 1.22 -14.02 28.85
CA PRO A 292 1.67 -12.66 29.23
C PRO A 292 0.67 -11.58 28.82
N LYS A 293 0.72 -10.41 29.50
CA LYS A 293 -0.10 -9.25 29.13
C LYS A 293 0.27 -8.74 27.75
N PHE A 294 -0.68 -8.09 27.07
CA PHE A 294 -0.40 -7.37 25.83
C PHE A 294 0.59 -6.23 26.09
N GLY A 295 1.59 -6.12 25.22
CA GLY A 295 2.76 -5.27 25.42
C GLY A 295 3.88 -5.94 26.23
N ASP A 296 3.73 -7.17 26.71
CA ASP A 296 4.73 -7.95 27.43
C ASP A 296 5.09 -9.28 26.73
N GLY A 297 4.82 -9.40 25.44
CA GLY A 297 5.17 -10.58 24.62
C GLY A 297 4.04 -11.59 24.52
N ASN A 298 2.79 -11.12 24.40
CA ASN A 298 1.63 -11.96 24.13
C ASN A 298 1.59 -12.34 22.64
N ILE A 299 1.58 -13.63 22.36
CA ILE A 299 1.62 -14.14 20.96
C ILE A 299 0.39 -13.72 20.13
N ARG A 300 -0.77 -13.47 20.77
CA ARG A 300 -1.98 -12.97 20.10
C ARG A 300 -1.79 -11.54 19.61
N GLY A 301 -0.92 -10.74 20.31
CA GLY A 301 -0.53 -9.40 19.90
C GLY A 301 0.38 -9.37 18.65
N VAL A 302 0.86 -10.53 18.21
CA VAL A 302 1.52 -10.73 16.91
C VAL A 302 0.54 -11.32 15.91
N ALA A 303 -0.15 -12.40 16.26
CA ALA A 303 -1.00 -13.18 15.35
C ALA A 303 -2.13 -12.37 14.71
N GLY A 304 -2.89 -11.62 15.50
CA GLY A 304 -4.01 -10.80 15.04
C GLY A 304 -3.58 -9.67 14.11
N PRO A 305 -2.67 -8.77 14.53
CA PRO A 305 -2.18 -7.68 13.72
C PRO A 305 -1.51 -8.10 12.41
N GLU A 306 -0.68 -9.15 12.44
CA GLU A 306 0.00 -9.65 11.23
C GLU A 306 -0.99 -10.25 10.22
N SER A 307 -2.02 -10.93 10.69
CA SER A 307 -3.09 -11.40 9.81
C SER A 307 -3.92 -10.23 9.26
N ALA A 308 -4.16 -9.20 10.08
CA ALA A 308 -4.94 -8.04 9.65
C ALA A 308 -4.19 -7.18 8.64
N ASN A 309 -2.89 -6.95 8.82
CA ASN A 309 -2.11 -6.15 7.88
C ASN A 309 -2.04 -6.81 6.50
N ASN A 310 -1.80 -8.12 6.45
CA ASN A 310 -1.71 -8.84 5.18
C ASN A 310 -3.08 -8.96 4.48
N ALA A 311 -4.16 -9.21 5.23
CA ALA A 311 -5.50 -9.17 4.65
C ALA A 311 -5.84 -7.77 4.11
N GLY A 312 -5.54 -6.71 4.87
CA GLY A 312 -5.77 -5.33 4.46
C GLY A 312 -4.93 -4.91 3.26
N ALA A 313 -3.67 -5.34 3.20
CA ALA A 313 -2.80 -5.10 2.05
C ALA A 313 -3.39 -5.73 0.78
N GLN A 314 -3.86 -6.97 0.84
CA GLN A 314 -4.40 -7.65 -0.33
C GLN A 314 -5.79 -7.13 -0.72
N THR A 315 -6.72 -6.95 0.22
CA THR A 315 -8.06 -6.43 -0.13
C THR A 315 -8.05 -4.99 -0.63
N SER A 316 -6.96 -4.25 -0.42
CA SER A 316 -6.71 -2.94 -1.04
C SER A 316 -6.74 -2.99 -2.58
N PHE A 317 -6.50 -4.14 -3.19
CA PHE A 317 -6.62 -4.34 -4.64
C PHE A 317 -8.06 -4.32 -5.14
N ILE A 318 -9.06 -4.56 -4.28
CA ILE A 318 -10.48 -4.55 -4.68
C ILE A 318 -10.88 -3.20 -5.28
N PRO A 319 -10.81 -2.06 -4.55
CA PRO A 319 -11.21 -0.78 -5.12
C PRO A 319 -10.32 -0.35 -6.28
N MET A 320 -9.04 -0.69 -6.27
CA MET A 320 -8.12 -0.39 -7.37
C MET A 320 -8.55 -1.09 -8.67
N LEU A 321 -8.81 -2.38 -8.61
CA LEU A 321 -9.14 -3.18 -9.80
C LEU A 321 -10.59 -3.00 -10.27
N THR A 322 -11.52 -2.72 -9.37
CA THR A 322 -12.95 -2.66 -9.71
C THR A 322 -13.46 -1.24 -9.94
N LEU A 323 -12.91 -0.26 -9.24
CA LEU A 323 -13.34 1.15 -9.28
C LEU A 323 -12.26 2.08 -9.85
N GLY A 324 -11.01 1.62 -9.96
CA GLY A 324 -9.89 2.46 -10.39
C GLY A 324 -9.44 3.48 -9.34
N ILE A 325 -9.74 3.23 -8.06
CA ILE A 325 -9.41 4.14 -6.97
C ILE A 325 -8.39 3.51 -6.03
N PRO A 326 -7.29 4.21 -5.74
CA PRO A 326 -6.30 3.72 -4.80
C PRO A 326 -6.81 3.85 -3.36
N SER A 327 -6.75 2.77 -2.59
CA SER A 327 -7.07 2.79 -1.15
C SER A 327 -5.87 3.22 -0.29
N ASN A 328 -4.66 3.17 -0.82
CA ASN A 328 -3.43 3.58 -0.14
C ASN A 328 -2.35 3.99 -1.15
N ALA A 329 -1.20 4.47 -0.66
CA ALA A 329 -0.11 4.94 -1.50
C ALA A 329 0.47 3.86 -2.45
N VAL A 330 0.54 2.60 -2.02
CA VAL A 330 1.02 1.51 -2.90
C VAL A 330 0.04 1.26 -4.04
N MET A 331 -1.27 1.28 -3.76
CA MET A 331 -2.29 1.16 -4.80
C MET A 331 -2.24 2.33 -5.79
N ALA A 332 -1.89 3.54 -5.32
CA ALA A 332 -1.66 4.68 -6.18
C ALA A 332 -0.48 4.44 -7.14
N LEU A 333 0.63 3.91 -6.64
CA LEU A 333 1.78 3.54 -7.47
C LEU A 333 1.43 2.44 -8.49
N LEU A 334 0.62 1.46 -8.10
CA LEU A 334 0.16 0.41 -9.02
C LEU A 334 -0.79 0.95 -10.09
N ILE A 335 -1.65 1.91 -9.76
CA ILE A 335 -2.44 2.65 -10.77
C ILE A 335 -1.51 3.37 -11.74
N GLY A 336 -0.47 4.04 -11.24
CA GLY A 336 0.55 4.64 -12.09
C GLY A 336 1.23 3.63 -13.00
N ALA A 337 1.56 2.43 -12.48
CA ALA A 337 2.09 1.34 -13.31
C ALA A 337 1.11 0.91 -14.41
N MET A 338 -0.18 0.83 -14.12
CA MET A 338 -1.21 0.52 -15.12
C MET A 338 -1.25 1.60 -16.20
N MET A 339 -1.21 2.88 -15.81
CA MET A 339 -1.26 4.01 -16.73
C MET A 339 -0.03 4.07 -17.65
N ILE A 340 1.17 3.74 -17.14
CA ILE A 340 2.40 3.62 -17.95
C ILE A 340 2.24 2.56 -19.07
N HIS A 341 1.43 1.54 -18.83
CA HIS A 341 1.12 0.49 -19.78
C HIS A 341 -0.17 0.73 -20.58
N ASP A 342 -0.66 1.98 -20.65
CA ASP A 342 -1.89 2.37 -21.32
C ASP A 342 -3.15 1.62 -20.85
N ILE A 343 -3.15 1.14 -19.60
CA ILE A 343 -4.28 0.46 -18.98
C ILE A 343 -5.03 1.45 -18.09
N VAL A 344 -6.26 1.75 -18.49
CA VAL A 344 -7.16 2.59 -17.68
C VAL A 344 -7.63 1.77 -16.47
N PRO A 345 -7.28 2.18 -15.23
CA PRO A 345 -7.71 1.47 -14.02
C PRO A 345 -9.23 1.57 -13.87
N GLY A 346 -9.85 0.51 -13.33
CA GLY A 346 -11.29 0.48 -13.10
C GLY A 346 -11.99 -0.74 -13.68
N PRO A 347 -13.34 -0.71 -13.78
CA PRO A 347 -14.14 -1.89 -14.09
C PRO A 347 -13.87 -2.48 -15.46
N GLN A 348 -13.38 -1.66 -16.39
CA GLN A 348 -13.05 -2.11 -17.75
C GLN A 348 -11.90 -3.10 -17.78
N VAL A 349 -10.96 -3.05 -16.84
CA VAL A 349 -9.79 -3.95 -16.81
C VAL A 349 -10.20 -5.42 -16.81
N MET A 350 -11.26 -5.76 -16.10
CA MET A 350 -11.76 -7.14 -16.05
C MET A 350 -12.26 -7.64 -17.41
N THR A 351 -12.74 -6.74 -18.26
CA THR A 351 -13.28 -7.10 -19.59
C THR A 351 -12.29 -6.92 -20.73
N THR A 352 -11.48 -5.86 -20.69
CA THR A 352 -10.49 -5.57 -21.75
C THR A 352 -9.19 -6.35 -21.57
N ASN A 353 -8.79 -6.58 -20.31
CA ASN A 353 -7.53 -7.26 -19.96
C ASN A 353 -7.78 -8.40 -18.94
N PRO A 354 -8.64 -9.39 -19.25
CA PRO A 354 -9.03 -10.43 -18.29
C PRO A 354 -7.85 -11.29 -17.82
N ALA A 355 -6.88 -11.56 -18.69
CA ALA A 355 -5.69 -12.32 -18.35
C ALA A 355 -4.84 -11.58 -17.30
N LEU A 356 -4.65 -10.28 -17.44
CA LEU A 356 -3.97 -9.45 -16.43
C LEU A 356 -4.75 -9.44 -15.10
N PHE A 357 -6.05 -9.19 -15.16
CA PHE A 357 -6.89 -9.08 -13.97
C PHE A 357 -6.88 -10.38 -13.15
N TRP A 358 -7.19 -11.51 -13.79
CA TRP A 358 -7.25 -12.79 -13.10
C TRP A 358 -5.87 -13.38 -12.83
N GLY A 359 -4.89 -13.12 -13.72
CA GLY A 359 -3.49 -13.50 -13.51
C GLY A 359 -2.89 -12.84 -12.27
N LEU A 360 -3.18 -11.54 -12.06
CA LEU A 360 -2.75 -10.82 -10.87
C LEU A 360 -3.37 -11.43 -9.60
N ILE A 361 -4.69 -11.69 -9.59
CA ILE A 361 -5.37 -12.30 -8.43
C ILE A 361 -4.77 -13.67 -8.11
N VAL A 362 -4.61 -14.54 -9.08
CA VAL A 362 -4.04 -15.89 -8.86
C VAL A 362 -2.58 -15.82 -8.43
N SER A 363 -1.81 -14.87 -8.96
CA SER A 363 -0.42 -14.68 -8.55
C SER A 363 -0.25 -14.37 -7.06
N MET A 364 -1.27 -13.79 -6.42
CA MET A 364 -1.25 -13.54 -4.98
C MET A 364 -1.21 -14.83 -4.15
N TRP A 365 -1.93 -15.90 -4.56
CA TRP A 365 -1.82 -17.20 -3.90
C TRP A 365 -0.43 -17.80 -4.09
N ILE A 366 0.11 -17.73 -5.32
CA ILE A 366 1.45 -18.23 -5.63
C ILE A 366 2.50 -17.47 -4.82
N GLY A 367 2.41 -16.14 -4.81
CA GLY A 367 3.31 -15.27 -4.05
C GLY A 367 3.26 -15.53 -2.54
N ASN A 368 2.06 -15.69 -1.96
CA ASN A 368 1.91 -16.06 -0.56
C ASN A 368 2.56 -17.42 -0.23
N LEU A 369 2.44 -18.40 -1.14
CA LEU A 369 3.10 -19.71 -0.96
C LEU A 369 4.63 -19.56 -1.00
N ILE A 370 5.16 -18.79 -1.94
CA ILE A 370 6.60 -18.50 -2.02
C ILE A 370 7.07 -17.79 -0.74
N LEU A 371 6.28 -16.86 -0.21
CA LEU A 371 6.62 -16.12 1.01
C LEU A 371 6.72 -16.99 2.25
N ILE A 372 5.91 -18.03 2.39
CA ILE A 372 6.08 -19.03 3.45
C ILE A 372 7.45 -19.69 3.37
N VAL A 373 7.86 -20.07 2.14
CA VAL A 373 9.18 -20.69 1.93
C VAL A 373 10.31 -19.68 2.22
N LEU A 374 10.17 -18.45 1.81
CA LEU A 374 11.17 -17.42 2.06
C LEU A 374 11.28 -17.06 3.56
N ASN A 375 10.18 -16.96 4.27
CA ASN A 375 10.17 -16.41 5.63
C ASN A 375 10.29 -17.46 6.74
N LEU A 376 10.04 -18.76 6.49
CA LEU A 376 10.23 -19.79 7.50
C LEU A 376 11.61 -20.48 7.36
N PRO A 377 11.92 -21.25 6.29
CA PRO A 377 13.22 -21.91 6.21
C PRO A 377 14.38 -20.98 5.94
N MET A 378 14.15 -19.83 5.25
CA MET A 378 15.23 -18.91 4.88
C MET A 378 15.46 -17.78 5.88
N ILE A 379 14.83 -17.79 7.05
CA ILE A 379 14.97 -16.74 8.08
C ILE A 379 16.44 -16.44 8.44
N GLY A 380 17.30 -17.46 8.39
CA GLY A 380 18.73 -17.30 8.63
C GLY A 380 19.43 -16.38 7.64
N VAL A 381 18.97 -16.33 6.39
CA VAL A 381 19.50 -15.43 5.35
C VAL A 381 19.13 -13.99 5.69
N TRP A 382 17.86 -13.76 6.05
CA TRP A 382 17.37 -12.44 6.42
C TRP A 382 18.06 -11.88 7.66
N VAL A 383 18.30 -12.72 8.67
CA VAL A 383 19.09 -12.32 9.85
C VAL A 383 20.52 -11.90 9.50
N GLN A 384 21.14 -12.53 8.50
CA GLN A 384 22.47 -12.10 8.03
C GLN A 384 22.39 -10.76 7.28
N LEU A 385 21.33 -10.56 6.50
CA LEU A 385 21.12 -9.32 5.77
C LEU A 385 20.96 -8.10 6.71
N LEU A 386 20.31 -8.27 7.86
CA LEU A 386 20.17 -7.22 8.89
C LEU A 386 21.53 -6.68 9.40
N LYS A 387 22.63 -7.42 9.19
CA LYS A 387 23.97 -7.01 9.59
C LYS A 387 24.66 -6.11 8.55
N VAL A 388 24.12 -6.02 7.32
CA VAL A 388 24.70 -5.21 6.24
C VAL A 388 24.47 -3.73 6.55
N PRO A 389 25.55 -2.91 6.64
CA PRO A 389 25.41 -1.48 6.87
C PRO A 389 24.71 -0.80 5.70
N TYR A 390 23.69 0.02 5.99
CA TYR A 390 22.92 0.76 4.99
C TYR A 390 23.78 1.62 4.06
N ARG A 391 24.91 2.15 4.57
CA ARG A 391 25.86 2.98 3.80
C ARG A 391 26.39 2.34 2.51
N TRP A 392 26.36 1.01 2.40
CA TRP A 392 26.79 0.31 1.20
C TRP A 392 25.66 0.09 0.19
N LEU A 393 24.42 0.09 0.67
CA LEU A 393 23.24 -0.17 -0.15
C LEU A 393 22.74 1.09 -0.84
N PHE A 394 22.72 2.24 -0.14
CA PHE A 394 22.06 3.45 -0.65
C PHE A 394 22.70 4.01 -1.95
N PRO A 395 24.05 4.00 -2.17
CA PRO A 395 24.60 4.53 -3.42
C PRO A 395 24.18 3.71 -4.63
N ALA A 396 24.15 2.38 -4.49
CA ALA A 396 23.68 1.49 -5.55
C ALA A 396 22.20 1.75 -5.87
N ILE A 397 21.36 1.86 -4.84
CA ILE A 397 19.92 2.15 -5.00
C ILE A 397 19.73 3.49 -5.73
N LEU A 398 20.42 4.57 -5.33
CA LEU A 398 20.32 5.87 -5.99
C LEU A 398 20.68 5.81 -7.47
N VAL A 399 21.78 5.12 -7.81
CA VAL A 399 22.20 4.97 -9.20
C VAL A 399 21.16 4.20 -10.01
N PHE A 400 20.63 3.09 -9.48
CA PHE A 400 19.56 2.34 -10.15
C PHE A 400 18.30 3.14 -10.32
N CYS A 401 17.92 3.95 -9.32
CA CYS A 401 16.75 4.85 -9.42
C CYS A 401 16.93 5.89 -10.52
N CYS A 402 18.10 6.53 -10.61
CA CYS A 402 18.38 7.52 -11.67
C CYS A 402 18.36 6.89 -13.05
N ILE A 403 18.98 5.71 -13.22
CA ILE A 403 18.96 4.97 -14.47
C ILE A 403 17.53 4.56 -14.83
N GLY A 404 16.75 4.08 -13.85
CA GLY A 404 15.38 3.66 -14.04
C GLY A 404 14.48 4.80 -14.55
N VAL A 405 14.49 5.96 -13.87
CA VAL A 405 13.69 7.12 -14.27
C VAL A 405 14.10 7.61 -15.67
N TYR A 406 15.40 7.72 -15.92
CA TYR A 406 15.89 8.10 -17.24
C TYR A 406 15.40 7.16 -18.35
N SER A 407 15.36 5.86 -18.08
CA SER A 407 15.02 4.83 -19.10
C SER A 407 13.55 4.84 -19.52
N ILE A 408 12.65 5.48 -18.78
CA ILE A 408 11.21 5.54 -19.14
C ILE A 408 11.01 6.44 -20.34
N ASN A 409 11.43 7.69 -20.24
CA ASN A 409 11.21 8.72 -21.26
C ASN A 409 12.50 9.11 -22.01
N ASN A 410 13.65 8.50 -21.66
CA ASN A 410 14.98 8.89 -22.13
C ASN A 410 15.27 10.40 -21.92
N ASN A 411 14.72 10.97 -20.86
CA ASN A 411 14.78 12.39 -20.55
C ASN A 411 15.53 12.66 -19.24
N ILE A 412 16.59 13.47 -19.31
CA ILE A 412 17.37 13.86 -18.14
C ILE A 412 16.56 14.79 -17.20
N TRP A 413 15.56 15.48 -17.73
CA TRP A 413 14.67 16.32 -16.95
C TRP A 413 13.96 15.53 -15.83
N ASP A 414 13.50 14.32 -16.12
CA ASP A 414 12.83 13.47 -15.14
C ASP A 414 13.74 13.10 -13.96
N VAL A 415 15.04 12.95 -14.22
CA VAL A 415 16.04 12.74 -13.14
C VAL A 415 16.16 13.99 -12.26
N TRP A 416 16.17 15.20 -12.85
CA TRP A 416 16.18 16.44 -12.07
C TRP A 416 14.89 16.63 -11.27
N VAL A 417 13.74 16.31 -11.86
CA VAL A 417 12.45 16.29 -11.16
C VAL A 417 12.50 15.32 -9.97
N THR A 418 13.05 14.12 -10.16
CA THR A 418 13.20 13.13 -9.08
C THR A 418 14.07 13.67 -7.95
N VAL A 419 15.22 14.27 -8.25
CA VAL A 419 16.11 14.86 -7.23
C VAL A 419 15.40 16.01 -6.50
N PHE A 420 14.72 16.91 -7.23
CA PHE A 420 13.97 18.00 -6.65
C PHE A 420 12.87 17.51 -5.70
N PHE A 421 12.05 16.57 -6.15
CA PHE A 421 11.00 15.98 -5.29
C PHE A 421 11.56 15.12 -4.16
N GLY A 422 12.78 14.60 -4.30
CA GLY A 422 13.52 13.97 -3.22
C GLY A 422 13.81 14.93 -2.08
N LEU A 423 14.32 16.12 -2.41
CA LEU A 423 14.57 17.18 -1.43
C LEU A 423 13.26 17.69 -0.80
N VAL A 424 12.24 17.90 -1.63
CA VAL A 424 10.90 18.34 -1.16
C VAL A 424 10.29 17.29 -0.23
N GLY A 425 10.33 16.00 -0.60
CA GLY A 425 9.83 14.91 0.22
C GLY A 425 10.55 14.77 1.55
N TYR A 426 11.88 14.98 1.56
CA TYR A 426 12.67 15.05 2.79
C TYR A 426 12.23 16.21 3.70
N VAL A 427 11.99 17.40 3.14
CA VAL A 427 11.45 18.56 3.88
C VAL A 427 10.05 18.25 4.43
N PHE A 428 9.17 17.63 3.62
CA PHE A 428 7.83 17.23 4.07
C PHE A 428 7.91 16.28 5.26
N ARG A 429 8.82 15.32 5.22
CA ARG A 429 9.06 14.41 6.35
C ARG A 429 9.52 15.14 7.62
N LYS A 430 10.42 16.14 7.49
CA LYS A 430 10.85 16.98 8.63
C LYS A 430 9.73 17.85 9.20
N LEU A 431 8.75 18.17 8.39
CA LEU A 431 7.58 18.93 8.77
C LEU A 431 6.40 18.04 9.21
N ASP A 432 6.59 16.72 9.36
CA ASP A 432 5.54 15.74 9.65
C ASP A 432 4.36 15.84 8.67
N CYS A 433 4.64 16.04 7.39
CA CYS A 433 3.67 16.02 6.31
C CYS A 433 3.71 14.66 5.61
N GLU A 434 2.61 13.93 5.61
CA GLU A 434 2.53 12.64 4.92
C GLU A 434 2.51 12.82 3.39
N ALA A 435 3.33 12.05 2.69
CA ALA A 435 3.42 12.09 1.23
C ALA A 435 2.24 11.41 0.52
N ALA A 436 1.58 10.44 1.16
CA ALA A 436 0.49 9.67 0.57
C ALA A 436 -0.68 10.53 0.07
N PRO A 437 -1.20 11.52 0.84
CA PRO A 437 -2.24 12.41 0.38
C PRO A 437 -1.84 13.23 -0.86
N LEU A 438 -0.56 13.63 -0.98
CA LEU A 438 -0.07 14.37 -2.15
C LEU A 438 -0.13 13.48 -3.40
N ILE A 439 0.38 12.27 -3.35
CA ILE A 439 0.38 11.34 -4.50
C ILE A 439 -1.05 10.96 -4.91
N LEU A 440 -1.95 10.76 -3.92
CA LEU A 440 -3.36 10.54 -4.21
C LEU A 440 -4.01 11.75 -4.91
N GLY A 441 -3.73 12.96 -4.43
CA GLY A 441 -4.17 14.19 -5.08
C GLY A 441 -3.62 14.32 -6.51
N PHE A 442 -2.35 13.99 -6.72
CA PHE A 442 -1.71 14.03 -8.02
C PHE A 442 -2.36 13.09 -9.04
N ILE A 443 -2.65 11.85 -8.65
CA ILE A 443 -3.28 10.86 -9.54
C ILE A 443 -4.78 11.16 -9.75
N LEU A 444 -5.50 11.42 -8.67
CA LEU A 444 -6.95 11.61 -8.75
C LEU A 444 -7.35 12.98 -9.30
N GLY A 445 -6.46 13.97 -9.26
CA GLY A 445 -6.74 15.34 -9.73
C GLY A 445 -7.18 15.41 -11.19
N PRO A 446 -6.37 14.96 -12.15
CA PRO A 446 -6.74 14.95 -13.56
C PRO A 446 -8.00 14.12 -13.84
N MET A 447 -8.12 12.93 -13.21
CA MET A 447 -9.30 12.07 -13.35
C MET A 447 -10.57 12.74 -12.80
N MET A 448 -10.46 13.43 -11.67
CA MET A 448 -11.57 14.16 -11.04
C MET A 448 -11.99 15.35 -11.91
N GLU A 449 -11.06 16.11 -12.45
CA GLU A 449 -11.34 17.22 -13.37
C GLU A 449 -12.04 16.71 -14.63
N GLU A 450 -11.55 15.65 -15.24
CA GLU A 450 -12.14 15.04 -16.44
C GLU A 450 -13.59 14.61 -16.18
N ASN A 451 -13.83 13.88 -15.10
CA ASN A 451 -15.18 13.42 -14.76
C ASN A 451 -16.12 14.57 -14.38
N LEU A 452 -15.61 15.61 -13.69
CA LEU A 452 -16.38 16.84 -13.40
C LEU A 452 -16.83 17.51 -14.70
N ARG A 453 -15.91 17.70 -15.63
CA ARG A 453 -16.20 18.34 -16.92
C ARG A 453 -17.18 17.50 -17.74
N ARG A 454 -16.97 16.19 -17.84
CA ARG A 454 -17.88 15.28 -18.55
C ARG A 454 -19.29 15.30 -17.94
N ALA A 455 -19.40 15.26 -16.61
CA ALA A 455 -20.70 15.33 -15.94
C ALA A 455 -21.43 16.62 -16.23
N LEU A 456 -20.74 17.77 -16.18
CA LEU A 456 -21.31 19.08 -16.50
C LEU A 456 -21.66 19.20 -17.98
N LEU A 457 -20.88 18.66 -18.90
CA LEU A 457 -21.20 18.64 -20.32
C LEU A 457 -22.49 17.85 -20.59
N ILE A 458 -22.62 16.67 -20.00
CA ILE A 458 -23.82 15.83 -20.16
C ILE A 458 -25.06 16.50 -19.57
N SER A 459 -24.90 17.15 -18.41
CA SER A 459 -26.00 17.88 -17.75
C SER A 459 -26.26 19.29 -18.32
N ARG A 460 -25.57 19.68 -19.41
CA ARG A 460 -25.65 21.02 -20.02
C ARG A 460 -25.34 22.16 -19.06
N GLY A 461 -24.37 21.95 -18.17
CA GLY A 461 -23.93 22.92 -17.19
C GLY A 461 -24.71 22.90 -15.88
N ASP A 462 -25.65 21.97 -15.68
CA ASP A 462 -26.43 21.88 -14.46
C ASP A 462 -25.64 21.09 -13.38
N PRO A 463 -25.18 21.77 -12.29
CA PRO A 463 -24.43 21.12 -11.22
C PRO A 463 -25.31 20.28 -10.29
N THR A 464 -26.62 20.35 -10.41
CA THR A 464 -27.52 19.55 -9.58
C THR A 464 -27.42 18.06 -9.88
N VAL A 465 -26.80 17.68 -11.02
CA VAL A 465 -26.54 16.29 -11.41
C VAL A 465 -25.82 15.48 -10.31
N PHE A 466 -24.95 16.10 -9.54
CA PHE A 466 -24.24 15.44 -8.44
C PHE A 466 -25.14 15.08 -7.26
N PHE A 467 -26.27 15.74 -7.10
CA PHE A 467 -27.24 15.52 -6.03
C PHE A 467 -28.50 14.78 -6.51
N THR A 468 -28.82 14.85 -7.79
CA THR A 468 -29.99 14.17 -8.37
C THR A 468 -29.71 12.72 -8.73
N SER A 469 -28.45 12.36 -9.02
CA SER A 469 -28.04 10.97 -9.15
C SER A 469 -27.99 10.29 -7.77
N PRO A 470 -28.73 9.18 -7.53
CA PRO A 470 -28.78 8.54 -6.22
C PRO A 470 -27.41 8.05 -5.72
N ILE A 471 -26.60 7.48 -6.62
CA ILE A 471 -25.27 6.96 -6.27
C ILE A 471 -24.33 8.11 -5.94
N SER A 472 -24.27 9.14 -6.80
CA SER A 472 -23.43 10.33 -6.59
C SER A 472 -23.79 11.05 -5.28
N CYS A 473 -25.09 11.28 -5.05
CA CYS A 473 -25.58 11.89 -3.81
C CYS A 473 -25.20 11.06 -2.57
N GLY A 474 -25.37 9.75 -2.64
CA GLY A 474 -24.99 8.84 -1.56
C GLY A 474 -23.47 8.89 -1.24
N LEU A 475 -22.62 8.95 -2.27
CA LEU A 475 -21.16 9.08 -2.10
C LEU A 475 -20.75 10.43 -1.49
N LEU A 476 -21.36 11.53 -1.95
CA LEU A 476 -21.10 12.87 -1.39
C LEU A 476 -21.62 12.99 0.05
N LEU A 477 -22.78 12.39 0.35
CA LEU A 477 -23.29 12.33 1.71
C LEU A 477 -22.36 11.53 2.62
N ALA A 478 -21.86 10.39 2.17
CA ALA A 478 -20.86 9.60 2.91
C ALA A 478 -19.58 10.41 3.17
N ALA A 479 -19.09 11.15 2.16
CA ALA A 479 -17.96 12.05 2.29
C ALA A 479 -18.20 13.15 3.34
N ALA A 480 -19.36 13.80 3.29
CA ALA A 480 -19.77 14.82 4.27
C ALA A 480 -19.86 14.25 5.70
N LEU A 481 -20.45 13.06 5.86
CA LEU A 481 -20.51 12.37 7.15
C LEU A 481 -19.12 12.01 7.70
N MET A 482 -18.19 11.60 6.86
CA MET A 482 -16.81 11.34 7.28
C MET A 482 -16.13 12.61 7.79
N VAL A 483 -16.28 13.75 7.09
CA VAL A 483 -15.75 15.05 7.54
C VAL A 483 -16.39 15.46 8.86
N ALA A 484 -17.72 15.36 8.98
CA ALA A 484 -18.44 15.71 10.20
C ALA A 484 -18.02 14.84 11.39
N ALA A 485 -17.82 13.54 11.17
CA ALA A 485 -17.35 12.62 12.19
C ALA A 485 -15.98 13.02 12.74
N VAL A 486 -15.03 13.37 11.86
CA VAL A 486 -13.68 13.77 12.29
C VAL A 486 -13.65 15.17 12.93
N ALA A 487 -14.54 16.06 12.52
CA ALA A 487 -14.70 17.37 13.14
C ALA A 487 -15.32 17.30 14.55
N ALA A 488 -15.98 16.19 14.91
CA ALA A 488 -16.60 16.02 16.21
C ALA A 488 -15.56 16.03 17.35
N PRO A 489 -15.75 16.84 18.44
CA PRO A 489 -14.75 17.02 19.49
C PRO A 489 -14.32 15.73 20.20
N ALA A 490 -15.24 14.77 20.34
CA ALA A 490 -14.97 13.48 20.98
C ALA A 490 -14.02 12.59 20.17
N ILE A 491 -14.16 12.58 18.83
CA ILE A 491 -13.32 11.80 17.92
C ILE A 491 -11.97 12.47 17.75
N ARG A 492 -11.94 13.80 17.70
CA ARG A 492 -10.71 14.59 17.64
C ARG A 492 -9.79 14.33 18.85
N LYS A 493 -10.33 14.33 20.08
CA LYS A 493 -9.57 13.98 21.28
C LYS A 493 -9.07 12.55 21.28
N GLY A 494 -9.90 11.59 20.85
CA GLY A 494 -9.52 10.18 20.75
C GLY A 494 -8.37 9.97 19.75
N ARG A 495 -8.41 10.69 18.63
CA ARG A 495 -7.37 10.65 17.60
C ARG A 495 -6.06 11.30 18.07
N GLU A 496 -6.12 12.46 18.71
CA GLU A 496 -4.94 13.13 19.30
C GLU A 496 -4.24 12.24 20.36
N VAL A 497 -4.99 11.39 21.06
CA VAL A 497 -4.44 10.41 22.01
C VAL A 497 -3.89 9.17 21.29
N ALA A 498 -4.56 8.68 20.27
CA ALA A 498 -4.15 7.47 19.55
C ALA A 498 -2.90 7.66 18.68
N PHE A 499 -2.66 8.89 18.20
CA PHE A 499 -1.51 9.24 17.35
C PHE A 499 -0.49 10.16 18.03
N LYS A 500 -0.56 10.35 19.36
CA LYS A 500 0.58 10.88 20.12
C LYS A 500 1.58 9.74 20.29
N GLU A 501 2.68 9.86 19.59
CA GLU A 501 3.91 9.16 19.92
C GLU A 501 4.43 9.78 21.23
N ASP A 502 4.58 8.94 22.30
CA ASP A 502 5.35 9.26 23.48
C ASP A 502 6.85 9.15 23.19
#